data_fbdcf0bb349f55ac124abc0539fe5130
#
_entry.id   fbdcf0bb349f55ac124abc0539fe5130
#
_cell.length_a   1.000
_cell.length_b   1.000
_cell.length_c   1.000
_cell.angle_alpha   90.00
_cell.angle_beta   90.00
_cell.angle_gamma   90.00
#
_symmetry.space_group_name_H-M   'P 1'
#
loop_
_entity.id
_entity.type
_entity.pdbx_description
1 polymer ?
#
loop_
_entity_poly.entity_id
_entity_poly.type
_entity_poly.pdbx_seq_one_letter_code
_entity_poly.pdbx_strand_id
1 'polypeptide(L)'
;IELHQVRSYLWVLEWVLELIMAGEKLLSETACKAAKPTTNMYYLNDGAGLRLRCRPNGSRTWIYRYRFNGHEKSIGLGSYPQVSLRIARIKAAESNALVIEGKNPSLEKKLKRAKSATQEAQTFGSVARDWMSHNKPDWSEKHFARNEGLIRLYLMPHLGLLPIQEIESSYLFATLKPVYDKGTKESARRARGIAAQ
;
A
#
# COMPACT_ATOMS: atom_id res chain seq x y z
N ILE A 1 -53.91 6.85 -12.62
CA ILE A 1 -53.90 5.44 -12.14
C ILE A 1 -52.47 4.91 -11.96
N GLU A 2 -51.42 5.59 -12.46
CA GLU A 2 -50.04 5.04 -12.44
C GLU A 2 -49.19 5.37 -11.22
N LEU A 3 -49.51 6.37 -10.43
CA LEU A 3 -48.68 6.77 -9.26
C LEU A 3 -48.87 5.89 -8.02
N HIS A 4 -49.95 5.13 -7.90
CA HIS A 4 -50.19 4.21 -6.79
C HIS A 4 -49.39 2.89 -6.91
N GLN A 5 -49.09 2.47 -8.12
CA GLN A 5 -48.41 1.19 -8.38
C GLN A 5 -46.88 1.29 -8.17
N VAL A 6 -46.28 2.45 -8.43
CA VAL A 6 -44.86 2.69 -8.21
C VAL A 6 -44.51 2.72 -6.70
N ARG A 7 -45.44 3.20 -5.87
CA ARG A 7 -45.29 3.27 -4.42
C ARG A 7 -45.30 1.90 -3.73
N SER A 8 -45.96 0.91 -4.34
CA SER A 8 -46.02 -0.46 -3.81
C SER A 8 -44.75 -1.26 -4.10
N TYR A 9 -43.89 -0.84 -5.02
CA TYR A 9 -42.60 -1.51 -5.27
C TYR A 9 -41.44 -0.90 -4.47
N LEU A 10 -41.55 0.35 -4.03
CA LEU A 10 -40.51 1.01 -3.24
C LEU A 10 -40.32 0.34 -1.89
N TRP A 11 -41.39 -0.02 -1.18
CA TRP A 11 -41.27 -0.72 0.10
C TRP A 11 -40.76 -2.15 -0.04
N VAL A 12 -41.04 -2.83 -1.16
CA VAL A 12 -40.47 -4.15 -1.48
C VAL A 12 -38.97 -4.02 -1.75
N LEU A 13 -38.55 -2.98 -2.48
CA LEU A 13 -37.14 -2.70 -2.71
C LEU A 13 -36.40 -2.33 -1.42
N GLU A 14 -37.02 -1.51 -0.56
CA GLU A 14 -36.47 -1.20 0.77
C GLU A 14 -36.37 -2.46 1.63
N TRP A 15 -37.41 -3.29 1.67
CA TRP A 15 -37.40 -4.54 2.43
C TRP A 15 -36.41 -5.56 1.88
N VAL A 16 -36.25 -5.67 0.57
CA VAL A 16 -35.25 -6.52 -0.07
C VAL A 16 -33.84 -5.98 0.19
N LEU A 17 -33.63 -4.66 0.15
CA LEU A 17 -32.37 -4.02 0.55
C LEU A 17 -32.06 -4.28 2.03
N GLU A 18 -33.02 -4.12 2.92
CA GLU A 18 -32.84 -4.47 4.34
C GLU A 18 -32.54 -5.95 4.54
N LEU A 19 -33.20 -6.85 3.80
CA LEU A 19 -32.94 -8.29 3.88
C LEU A 19 -31.53 -8.66 3.37
N ILE A 20 -31.08 -7.99 2.30
CA ILE A 20 -29.72 -8.13 1.75
C ILE A 20 -28.70 -7.55 2.74
N MET A 21 -29.03 -6.42 3.37
CA MET A 21 -28.18 -5.77 4.39
C MET A 21 -28.20 -6.45 5.74
N ALA A 22 -29.26 -7.19 6.11
CA ALA A 22 -29.39 -7.93 7.36
C ALA A 22 -28.33 -9.06 7.51
N GLY A 23 -27.75 -9.52 6.40
CA GLY A 23 -26.62 -10.46 6.40
C GLY A 23 -25.25 -9.80 6.58
N GLU A 24 -25.19 -8.48 6.77
CA GLU A 24 -23.95 -7.71 6.88
C GLU A 24 -23.75 -7.15 8.29
N LYS A 25 -22.49 -6.94 8.66
CA LYS A 25 -22.09 -6.34 9.95
C LYS A 25 -22.50 -7.17 11.18
N LEU A 26 -22.41 -8.48 11.07
CA LEU A 26 -22.78 -9.42 12.15
C LEU A 26 -21.81 -9.39 13.35
N LEU A 27 -20.55 -8.95 13.13
CA LEU A 27 -19.55 -8.87 14.19
C LEU A 27 -19.55 -7.52 14.89
N SER A 28 -19.19 -7.55 16.17
CA SER A 28 -18.82 -6.37 16.95
C SER A 28 -17.32 -6.38 17.24
N GLU A 29 -16.76 -5.20 17.52
CA GLU A 29 -15.35 -5.09 17.93
C GLU A 29 -15.09 -5.88 19.23
N THR A 30 -16.07 -5.93 20.12
CA THR A 30 -16.03 -6.74 21.34
C THR A 30 -15.92 -8.24 21.03
N ALA A 31 -16.70 -8.74 20.07
CA ALA A 31 -16.62 -10.13 19.63
C ALA A 31 -15.25 -10.46 19.01
N CYS A 32 -14.71 -9.53 18.20
CA CYS A 32 -13.37 -9.70 17.64
C CYS A 32 -12.27 -9.73 18.71
N LYS A 33 -12.39 -8.92 19.75
CA LYS A 33 -11.46 -8.93 20.91
C LYS A 33 -11.57 -10.20 21.73
N ALA A 34 -12.79 -10.67 21.96
CA ALA A 34 -13.07 -11.87 22.75
C ALA A 34 -12.71 -13.19 22.05
N ALA A 35 -12.43 -13.16 20.75
CA ALA A 35 -12.03 -14.33 19.97
C ALA A 35 -10.72 -14.94 20.50
N LYS A 36 -10.82 -16.09 21.17
CA LYS A 36 -9.68 -16.83 21.73
C LYS A 36 -9.20 -17.91 20.77
N PRO A 37 -7.91 -18.27 20.77
CA PRO A 37 -7.43 -19.42 20.02
C PRO A 37 -8.06 -20.71 20.56
N THR A 38 -8.37 -21.61 19.66
CA THR A 38 -8.88 -22.96 19.96
C THR A 38 -7.96 -24.00 19.32
N THR A 39 -8.15 -25.26 19.62
CA THR A 39 -7.35 -26.37 19.05
C THR A 39 -7.40 -26.38 17.52
N ASN A 40 -8.54 -26.02 16.95
CA ASN A 40 -8.73 -25.95 15.51
C ASN A 40 -8.91 -24.51 15.02
N MET A 41 -8.54 -24.26 13.76
CA MET A 41 -8.80 -22.99 13.09
C MET A 41 -10.31 -22.81 12.90
N TYR A 42 -10.82 -21.61 13.18
CA TYR A 42 -12.23 -21.26 12.98
C TYR A 42 -12.39 -19.86 12.39
N TYR A 43 -13.62 -19.56 11.98
CA TYR A 43 -13.98 -18.28 11.37
C TYR A 43 -15.14 -17.64 12.13
N LEU A 44 -15.05 -16.32 12.32
CA LEU A 44 -16.18 -15.48 12.71
C LEU A 44 -16.63 -14.71 11.46
N ASN A 45 -17.87 -14.88 11.06
CA ASN A 45 -18.42 -14.27 9.86
C ASN A 45 -19.00 -12.89 10.18
N ASP A 46 -18.69 -11.89 9.35
CA ASP A 46 -19.27 -10.53 9.44
C ASP A 46 -20.35 -10.27 8.38
N GLY A 47 -20.55 -11.19 7.45
CA GLY A 47 -21.43 -11.03 6.30
C GLY A 47 -20.68 -10.52 5.06
N ALA A 48 -21.39 -10.44 3.92
CA ALA A 48 -20.85 -9.97 2.62
C ALA A 48 -19.47 -10.57 2.24
N GLY A 49 -19.21 -11.83 2.62
CA GLY A 49 -17.94 -12.51 2.36
C GLY A 49 -16.78 -12.15 3.29
N LEU A 50 -16.96 -11.18 4.21
CA LEU A 50 -15.95 -10.83 5.22
C LEU A 50 -16.00 -11.77 6.40
N ARG A 51 -14.84 -12.27 6.84
CA ARG A 51 -14.68 -13.11 8.01
C ARG A 51 -13.34 -12.93 8.70
N LEU A 52 -13.34 -13.10 10.01
CA LEU A 52 -12.12 -13.15 10.82
C LEU A 52 -11.69 -14.60 11.00
N ARG A 53 -10.53 -14.96 10.47
CA ARG A 53 -9.92 -16.27 10.67
C ARG A 53 -9.10 -16.27 11.96
N CYS A 54 -9.44 -17.15 12.89
CA CYS A 54 -8.73 -17.38 14.13
C CYS A 54 -7.95 -18.69 14.05
N ARG A 55 -6.65 -18.66 14.27
CA ARG A 55 -5.77 -19.82 14.22
C ARG A 55 -5.39 -20.31 15.64
N PRO A 56 -5.00 -21.58 15.80
CA PRO A 56 -4.57 -22.11 17.10
C PRO A 56 -3.38 -21.37 17.72
N ASN A 57 -2.50 -20.78 16.89
CA ASN A 57 -1.37 -19.98 17.36
C ASN A 57 -1.76 -18.56 17.82
N GLY A 58 -3.05 -18.26 17.96
CA GLY A 58 -3.56 -16.96 18.39
C GLY A 58 -3.61 -15.88 17.28
N SER A 59 -3.09 -16.15 16.09
CA SER A 59 -3.15 -15.17 15.00
C SER A 59 -4.58 -15.04 14.46
N ARG A 60 -5.02 -13.78 14.28
CA ARG A 60 -6.33 -13.43 13.75
C ARG A 60 -6.15 -12.62 12.48
N THR A 61 -6.79 -13.04 11.38
CA THR A 61 -6.58 -12.43 10.06
C THR A 61 -7.91 -12.23 9.36
N TRP A 62 -8.16 -11.04 8.85
CA TRP A 62 -9.31 -10.74 8.03
C TRP A 62 -9.17 -11.39 6.66
N ILE A 63 -10.20 -12.11 6.25
CA ILE A 63 -10.32 -12.80 4.97
C ILE A 63 -11.60 -12.32 4.30
N TYR A 64 -11.48 -11.93 3.04
CA TYR A 64 -12.61 -11.67 2.17
C TYR A 64 -12.75 -12.80 1.15
N ARG A 65 -13.94 -13.42 1.10
CA ARG A 65 -14.30 -14.51 0.19
C ARG A 65 -15.17 -13.93 -0.92
N TYR A 66 -14.86 -14.26 -2.16
CA TYR A 66 -15.55 -13.76 -3.35
C TYR A 66 -15.60 -14.81 -4.45
N ARG A 67 -16.50 -14.65 -5.40
CA ARG A 67 -16.54 -15.43 -6.65
C ARG A 67 -15.93 -14.64 -7.79
N PHE A 68 -15.10 -15.29 -8.58
CA PHE A 68 -14.49 -14.69 -9.75
C PHE A 68 -14.38 -15.74 -10.86
N ASN A 69 -14.98 -15.47 -12.02
CA ASN A 69 -15.10 -16.42 -13.15
C ASN A 69 -15.64 -17.78 -12.73
N GLY A 70 -16.72 -17.81 -11.93
CA GLY A 70 -17.37 -19.02 -11.45
C GLY A 70 -16.66 -19.72 -10.29
N HIS A 71 -15.41 -19.36 -9.97
CA HIS A 71 -14.62 -19.98 -8.90
C HIS A 71 -14.66 -19.17 -7.60
N GLU A 72 -14.75 -19.89 -6.47
CA GLU A 72 -14.60 -19.29 -5.16
C GLU A 72 -13.14 -18.99 -4.87
N LYS A 73 -12.85 -17.75 -4.46
CA LYS A 73 -11.52 -17.27 -4.10
C LYS A 73 -11.55 -16.52 -2.78
N SER A 74 -10.39 -16.33 -2.20
CA SER A 74 -10.27 -15.51 -0.99
C SER A 74 -9.00 -14.67 -1.00
N ILE A 75 -9.07 -13.51 -0.32
CA ILE A 75 -7.94 -12.59 -0.17
C ILE A 75 -7.81 -12.19 1.30
N GLY A 76 -6.58 -12.16 1.81
CA GLY A 76 -6.28 -11.63 3.14
C GLY A 76 -6.26 -10.11 3.13
N LEU A 77 -7.02 -9.48 4.05
CA LEU A 77 -7.14 -8.03 4.16
C LEU A 77 -6.22 -7.42 5.23
N GLY A 78 -5.62 -8.27 6.08
CA GLY A 78 -4.70 -7.86 7.13
C GLY A 78 -4.97 -8.56 8.45
N SER A 79 -4.08 -8.35 9.43
CA SER A 79 -4.16 -8.98 10.75
C SER A 79 -4.92 -8.10 11.73
N TYR A 80 -5.72 -8.72 12.59
CA TYR A 80 -6.32 -8.07 13.73
C TYR A 80 -5.33 -8.12 14.92
N PRO A 81 -5.16 -7.04 15.71
CA PRO A 81 -5.92 -5.79 15.72
C PRO A 81 -5.40 -4.68 14.82
N GLN A 82 -4.26 -4.83 14.10
CA GLN A 82 -3.70 -3.78 13.24
C GLN A 82 -4.72 -3.27 12.21
N VAL A 83 -5.53 -4.19 11.66
CA VAL A 83 -6.70 -3.87 10.86
C VAL A 83 -7.93 -4.06 11.74
N SER A 84 -8.57 -2.97 12.16
CA SER A 84 -9.82 -3.00 12.91
C SER A 84 -10.97 -3.53 12.06
N LEU A 85 -12.07 -3.93 12.68
CA LEU A 85 -13.29 -4.38 11.99
C LEU A 85 -13.79 -3.35 10.97
N ARG A 86 -13.79 -2.05 11.34
CA ARG A 86 -14.19 -0.97 10.45
C ARG A 86 -13.31 -0.91 9.19
N ILE A 87 -12.00 -0.98 9.35
CA ILE A 87 -11.06 -0.96 8.22
C ILE A 87 -11.19 -2.23 7.38
N ALA A 88 -11.44 -3.38 8.00
CA ALA A 88 -11.67 -4.63 7.29
C ALA A 88 -12.90 -4.58 6.39
N ARG A 89 -14.00 -3.97 6.85
CA ARG A 89 -15.23 -3.73 6.06
C ARG A 89 -14.96 -2.85 4.85
N ILE A 90 -14.21 -1.75 5.03
CA ILE A 90 -13.81 -0.86 3.92
C ILE A 90 -13.01 -1.63 2.87
N LYS A 91 -11.99 -2.38 3.29
CA LYS A 91 -11.15 -3.18 2.38
C LYS A 91 -11.93 -4.31 1.69
N ALA A 92 -12.93 -4.89 2.35
CA ALA A 92 -13.82 -5.87 1.74
C ALA A 92 -14.70 -5.22 0.66
N ALA A 93 -15.26 -4.04 0.93
CA ALA A 93 -16.04 -3.27 -0.04
C ALA A 93 -15.20 -2.86 -1.26
N GLU A 94 -13.97 -2.38 -1.05
CA GLU A 94 -13.02 -2.09 -2.14
C GLU A 94 -12.72 -3.34 -2.99
N SER A 95 -12.50 -4.48 -2.33
CA SER A 95 -12.26 -5.74 -3.03
C SER A 95 -13.48 -6.20 -3.81
N ASN A 96 -14.69 -5.98 -3.28
CA ASN A 96 -15.95 -6.27 -3.97
C ASN A 96 -16.14 -5.38 -5.20
N ALA A 97 -15.83 -4.09 -5.10
CA ALA A 97 -15.87 -3.16 -6.22
C ALA A 97 -14.99 -3.65 -7.38
N LEU A 98 -13.76 -4.12 -7.09
CA LEU A 98 -12.89 -4.71 -8.12
C LEU A 98 -13.52 -5.94 -8.78
N VAL A 99 -14.21 -6.81 -8.01
CA VAL A 99 -14.91 -7.98 -8.58
C VAL A 99 -16.02 -7.53 -9.52
N ILE A 100 -16.80 -6.53 -9.14
CA ILE A 100 -17.88 -5.95 -9.98
C ILE A 100 -17.30 -5.37 -11.28
N GLU A 101 -16.14 -4.71 -11.21
CA GLU A 101 -15.38 -4.22 -12.38
C GLU A 101 -14.75 -5.33 -13.25
N GLY A 102 -14.93 -6.60 -12.90
CA GLY A 102 -14.31 -7.72 -13.61
C GLY A 102 -12.80 -7.88 -13.34
N LYS A 103 -12.26 -7.25 -12.30
CA LYS A 103 -10.86 -7.34 -11.89
C LYS A 103 -10.69 -8.34 -10.73
N ASN A 104 -9.60 -9.11 -10.74
CA ASN A 104 -9.31 -10.06 -9.66
C ASN A 104 -8.58 -9.37 -8.50
N PRO A 105 -9.20 -9.19 -7.31
CA PRO A 105 -8.58 -8.50 -6.17
C PRO A 105 -7.22 -9.09 -5.74
N SER A 106 -7.06 -10.41 -5.84
CA SER A 106 -5.80 -11.07 -5.49
C SER A 106 -4.68 -10.72 -6.47
N LEU A 107 -4.99 -10.60 -7.76
CA LEU A 107 -4.03 -10.19 -8.79
C LEU A 107 -3.67 -8.71 -8.63
N GLU A 108 -4.66 -7.84 -8.46
CA GLU A 108 -4.45 -6.41 -8.24
C GLU A 108 -3.54 -6.16 -7.02
N LYS A 109 -3.77 -6.89 -5.92
CA LYS A 109 -2.91 -6.81 -4.74
C LYS A 109 -1.46 -7.24 -5.02
N LYS A 110 -1.26 -8.31 -5.83
CA LYS A 110 0.08 -8.74 -6.24
C LYS A 110 0.77 -7.70 -7.12
N LEU A 111 0.05 -7.14 -8.10
CA LEU A 111 0.57 -6.10 -8.98
C LEU A 111 0.95 -4.83 -8.21
N LYS A 112 0.10 -4.40 -7.26
CA LYS A 112 0.40 -3.26 -6.39
C LYS A 112 1.66 -3.49 -5.55
N ARG A 113 1.82 -4.68 -4.98
CA ARG A 113 3.04 -5.05 -4.23
C ARG A 113 4.28 -5.10 -5.12
N ALA A 114 4.18 -5.67 -6.31
CA ALA A 114 5.28 -5.69 -7.27
C ALA A 114 5.70 -4.28 -7.67
N LYS A 115 4.73 -3.40 -7.98
CA LYS A 115 5.00 -1.98 -8.29
C LYS A 115 5.67 -1.27 -7.10
N SER A 116 5.17 -1.45 -5.87
CA SER A 116 5.78 -0.84 -4.68
C SER A 116 7.21 -1.35 -4.45
N ALA A 117 7.47 -2.66 -4.60
CA ALA A 117 8.81 -3.22 -4.49
C ALA A 117 9.77 -2.65 -5.56
N THR A 118 9.27 -2.44 -6.78
CA THR A 118 10.05 -1.80 -7.86
C THR A 118 10.33 -0.34 -7.55
N GLN A 119 9.36 0.40 -6.99
CA GLN A 119 9.55 1.80 -6.58
C GLN A 119 10.54 1.92 -5.41
N GLU A 120 10.49 1.03 -4.42
CA GLU A 120 11.47 0.97 -3.33
C GLU A 120 12.88 0.65 -3.84
N ALA A 121 12.99 -0.21 -4.86
CA ALA A 121 14.27 -0.51 -5.53
C ALA A 121 14.81 0.65 -6.38
N GLN A 122 13.98 1.61 -6.75
CA GLN A 122 14.36 2.78 -7.55
C GLN A 122 14.44 4.07 -6.71
N THR A 123 14.87 3.98 -5.47
CA THR A 123 15.18 5.17 -4.67
C THR A 123 16.47 5.84 -5.16
N PHE A 124 16.60 7.16 -4.95
CA PHE A 124 17.85 7.87 -5.24
C PHE A 124 19.05 7.17 -4.63
N GLY A 125 18.94 6.69 -3.40
CA GLY A 125 20.03 6.01 -2.70
C GLY A 125 20.41 4.68 -3.32
N SER A 126 19.48 3.89 -3.89
CA SER A 126 19.84 2.66 -4.62
C SER A 126 20.52 2.98 -5.94
N VAL A 127 19.94 3.90 -6.71
CA VAL A 127 20.50 4.32 -8.01
C VAL A 127 21.90 4.96 -7.83
N ALA A 128 22.08 5.80 -6.82
CA ALA A 128 23.39 6.40 -6.53
C ALA A 128 24.45 5.37 -6.19
N ARG A 129 24.10 4.33 -5.42
CA ARG A 129 25.05 3.22 -5.11
C ARG A 129 25.40 2.41 -6.36
N ASP A 130 24.41 2.09 -7.17
CA ASP A 130 24.62 1.35 -8.43
C ASP A 130 25.48 2.15 -9.38
N TRP A 131 25.22 3.45 -9.52
CA TRP A 131 26.00 4.37 -10.33
C TRP A 131 27.46 4.48 -9.83
N MET A 132 27.67 4.61 -8.52
CA MET A 132 29.01 4.63 -7.93
C MET A 132 29.77 3.31 -8.18
N SER A 133 29.07 2.17 -8.04
CA SER A 133 29.67 0.85 -8.28
C SER A 133 30.04 0.65 -9.75
N HIS A 134 29.19 1.10 -10.66
CA HIS A 134 29.41 0.99 -12.10
C HIS A 134 30.62 1.81 -12.57
N ASN A 135 30.75 3.01 -12.04
CA ASN A 135 31.84 3.93 -12.45
C ASN A 135 33.16 3.74 -11.68
N LYS A 136 33.15 2.98 -10.59
CA LYS A 136 34.33 2.77 -9.74
C LYS A 136 35.55 2.27 -10.49
N PRO A 137 35.47 1.33 -11.46
CA PRO A 137 36.63 0.85 -12.21
C PRO A 137 37.33 1.94 -13.04
N ASP A 138 36.57 2.93 -13.52
CA ASP A 138 37.06 3.98 -14.44
C ASP A 138 37.56 5.23 -13.69
N TRP A 139 37.32 5.29 -12.38
CA TRP A 139 37.66 6.48 -11.60
C TRP A 139 38.94 6.28 -10.77
N SER A 140 39.71 7.34 -10.64
CA SER A 140 40.77 7.38 -9.64
C SER A 140 40.18 7.34 -8.22
N GLU A 141 40.93 6.80 -7.25
CA GLU A 141 40.47 6.76 -5.85
C GLU A 141 40.08 8.13 -5.31
N LYS A 142 40.83 9.18 -5.67
CA LYS A 142 40.50 10.56 -5.28
C LYS A 142 39.17 11.03 -5.86
N HIS A 143 38.88 10.64 -7.10
CA HIS A 143 37.62 10.99 -7.76
C HIS A 143 36.45 10.26 -7.10
N PHE A 144 36.60 8.96 -6.87
CA PHE A 144 35.59 8.14 -6.20
C PHE A 144 35.28 8.68 -4.79
N ALA A 145 36.31 8.86 -3.94
CA ALA A 145 36.11 9.35 -2.57
C ALA A 145 35.44 10.72 -2.50
N ARG A 146 35.75 11.61 -3.46
CA ARG A 146 35.10 12.92 -3.56
C ARG A 146 33.62 12.79 -3.90
N ASN A 147 33.26 12.00 -4.91
CA ASN A 147 31.85 11.80 -5.32
C ASN A 147 31.06 11.11 -4.22
N GLU A 148 31.63 10.07 -3.60
CA GLU A 148 31.02 9.41 -2.45
C GLU A 148 30.75 10.39 -1.31
N GLY A 149 31.72 11.23 -0.97
CA GLY A 149 31.56 12.28 0.04
C GLY A 149 30.45 13.28 -0.27
N LEU A 150 30.35 13.73 -1.52
CA LEU A 150 29.29 14.65 -1.96
C LEU A 150 27.91 13.99 -1.89
N ILE A 151 27.77 12.76 -2.36
CA ILE A 151 26.53 12.00 -2.28
C ILE A 151 26.13 11.80 -0.81
N ARG A 152 27.01 11.27 0.00
CA ARG A 152 26.77 10.93 1.41
C ARG A 152 26.39 12.14 2.26
N LEU A 153 27.10 13.28 2.07
CA LEU A 153 26.92 14.46 2.92
C LEU A 153 25.77 15.36 2.49
N TYR A 154 25.52 15.49 1.20
CA TYR A 154 24.59 16.51 0.69
C TYR A 154 23.33 15.94 0.03
N LEU A 155 23.38 14.75 -0.55
CA LEU A 155 22.24 14.19 -1.29
C LEU A 155 21.52 13.09 -0.50
N MET A 156 22.24 12.12 0.06
CA MET A 156 21.64 10.99 0.77
C MET A 156 20.74 11.37 1.94
N PRO A 157 21.05 12.37 2.79
CA PRO A 157 20.20 12.71 3.93
C PRO A 157 18.80 13.22 3.52
N HIS A 158 18.71 13.79 2.32
CA HIS A 158 17.46 14.43 1.84
C HIS A 158 16.77 13.63 0.74
N LEU A 159 17.54 13.01 -0.14
CA LEU A 159 17.02 12.33 -1.34
C LEU A 159 17.05 10.80 -1.22
N GLY A 160 17.88 10.25 -0.35
CA GLY A 160 18.23 8.83 -0.33
C GLY A 160 17.05 7.85 -0.32
N LEU A 161 15.97 8.17 0.38
CA LEU A 161 14.76 7.35 0.48
C LEU A 161 13.68 7.71 -0.53
N LEU A 162 13.86 8.80 -1.29
CA LEU A 162 12.86 9.23 -2.27
C LEU A 162 12.96 8.40 -3.55
N PRO A 163 11.81 8.00 -4.14
CA PRO A 163 11.80 7.44 -5.48
C PRO A 163 12.40 8.43 -6.48
N ILE A 164 13.34 7.97 -7.34
CA ILE A 164 14.06 8.86 -8.25
C ILE A 164 13.11 9.61 -9.20
N GLN A 165 11.99 9.00 -9.54
CA GLN A 165 10.96 9.57 -10.42
C GLN A 165 10.18 10.73 -9.78
N GLU A 166 10.21 10.86 -8.44
CA GLU A 166 9.51 11.89 -7.68
C GLU A 166 10.43 13.08 -7.32
N ILE A 167 11.71 13.01 -7.70
CA ILE A 167 12.67 14.06 -7.40
C ILE A 167 12.59 15.15 -8.48
N GLU A 168 11.91 16.22 -8.14
CA GLU A 168 11.83 17.40 -9.00
C GLU A 168 13.06 18.31 -8.82
N SER A 169 13.37 19.08 -9.87
CA SER A 169 14.46 20.07 -9.83
C SER A 169 14.31 21.11 -8.72
N SER A 170 13.08 21.48 -8.39
CA SER A 170 12.72 22.37 -7.27
C SER A 170 13.18 21.81 -5.92
N TYR A 171 12.97 20.51 -5.70
CA TYR A 171 13.36 19.82 -4.47
C TYR A 171 14.88 19.68 -4.35
N LEU A 172 15.55 19.32 -5.45
CA LEU A 172 17.02 19.29 -5.52
C LEU A 172 17.63 20.68 -5.25
N PHE A 173 17.04 21.72 -5.80
CA PHE A 173 17.47 23.10 -5.56
C PHE A 173 17.31 23.48 -4.08
N ALA A 174 16.16 23.21 -3.47
CA ALA A 174 15.91 23.49 -2.06
C ALA A 174 16.90 22.72 -1.15
N THR A 175 17.26 21.49 -1.49
CA THR A 175 18.26 20.69 -0.79
C THR A 175 19.65 21.28 -0.84
N LEU A 176 20.09 21.78 -1.99
CA LEU A 176 21.44 22.27 -2.20
C LEU A 176 21.63 23.77 -1.91
N LYS A 177 20.56 24.56 -1.85
CA LYS A 177 20.60 25.99 -1.57
C LYS A 177 21.30 26.31 -0.23
N PRO A 178 21.01 25.63 0.91
CA PRO A 178 21.70 25.89 2.17
C PRO A 178 23.22 25.59 2.11
N VAL A 179 23.62 24.60 1.31
CA VAL A 179 25.03 24.25 1.07
C VAL A 179 25.72 25.38 0.30
N TYR A 180 25.05 25.90 -0.71
CA TYR A 180 25.54 27.02 -1.50
C TYR A 180 25.69 28.30 -0.68
N ASP A 181 24.67 28.64 0.15
CA ASP A 181 24.63 29.84 0.97
C ASP A 181 25.68 29.84 2.09
N LYS A 182 26.07 28.65 2.60
CA LYS A 182 27.18 28.46 3.57
C LYS A 182 28.57 28.67 2.99
N GLY A 183 28.71 29.06 1.71
CA GLY A 183 29.99 29.34 1.07
C GLY A 183 30.63 28.16 0.35
N THR A 184 30.08 26.95 0.44
CA THR A 184 30.56 25.73 -0.26
C THR A 184 29.96 25.61 -1.66
N LYS A 185 30.04 26.70 -2.45
CA LYS A 185 29.40 26.83 -3.77
C LYS A 185 29.84 25.74 -4.75
N GLU A 186 31.13 25.40 -4.76
CA GLU A 186 31.66 24.38 -5.65
C GLU A 186 31.15 22.98 -5.28
N SER A 187 31.03 22.66 -4.00
CA SER A 187 30.43 21.38 -3.55
C SER A 187 28.95 21.27 -3.96
N ALA A 188 28.18 22.35 -3.82
CA ALA A 188 26.79 22.38 -4.25
C ALA A 188 26.66 22.20 -5.79
N ARG A 189 27.52 22.85 -6.59
CA ARG A 189 27.55 22.69 -8.05
C ARG A 189 27.85 21.25 -8.46
N ARG A 190 28.87 20.64 -7.85
CA ARG A 190 29.26 19.25 -8.12
C ARG A 190 28.18 18.25 -7.69
N ALA A 191 27.61 18.42 -6.50
CA ALA A 191 26.51 17.57 -6.03
C ALA A 191 25.31 17.65 -6.99
N ARG A 192 24.96 18.84 -7.49
CA ARG A 192 23.94 19.00 -8.53
C ARG A 192 24.31 18.25 -9.82
N GLY A 193 25.58 18.36 -10.26
CA GLY A 193 26.04 17.66 -11.47
C GLY A 193 25.95 16.14 -11.34
N ILE A 194 26.22 15.59 -10.15
CA ILE A 194 26.05 14.15 -9.87
C ILE A 194 24.56 13.75 -9.92
N ALA A 195 23.69 14.55 -9.32
CA ALA A 195 22.26 14.24 -9.27
C ALA A 195 21.55 14.40 -10.65
N ALA A 196 22.21 15.02 -11.63
CA ALA A 196 21.67 15.20 -12.97
C ALA A 196 22.15 14.15 -14.01
N GLN A 197 22.96 13.18 -13.59
CA GLN A 197 23.44 12.04 -14.39
C GLN A 197 22.52 10.84 -14.22
#